data_eee6a295217de5fa49dd7b38e4538df4
#
_entry.id   eee6a295217de5fa49dd7b38e4538df4
#
_cell.length_a   1.000
_cell.length_b   1.000
_cell.length_c   1.000
_cell.angle_alpha   90.00
_cell.angle_beta   90.00
_cell.angle_gamma   90.00
#
_symmetry.space_group_name_H-M   'P 1'
#
loop_
_entity.id
_entity.type
_entity.pdbx_description
1 polymer ?
#
loop_
_entity_poly.entity_id
_entity_poly.type
_entity_poly.pdbx_seq_one_letter_code
_entity_poly.pdbx_strand_id
1 'polypeptide(L)'
;MKSTFFAPAKLLKIVAPLAAVALLSFSSVAFAEVDADAAQALAKKNDCFKCHAIDKTKKGPSYKKVAAKYKGKTAEGEEKILKNITTGPKVKLEDGTEEEHKIIDSKDPKAIKNLIDWILSQ
;
A
#
# COMPACT_ATOMS: atom_id res chain seq x y z
N MET A 1 -13.40 -31.36 -85.01
CA MET A 1 -13.21 -29.92 -84.93
C MET A 1 -13.93 -29.41 -83.71
N LYS A 2 -13.35 -29.44 -82.59
CA LYS A 2 -13.88 -28.76 -81.40
C LYS A 2 -12.75 -28.47 -80.46
N SER A 3 -12.34 -27.25 -80.38
CA SER A 3 -11.31 -26.74 -79.51
C SER A 3 -11.90 -26.63 -78.09
N THR A 4 -11.35 -27.36 -77.23
CA THR A 4 -11.64 -27.25 -75.80
C THR A 4 -10.63 -26.30 -75.15
N PHE A 5 -11.11 -25.14 -74.74
CA PHE A 5 -10.31 -24.16 -74.00
C PHE A 5 -10.25 -24.62 -72.53
N PHE A 6 -9.06 -24.94 -72.09
CA PHE A 6 -8.77 -25.13 -70.67
C PHE A 6 -8.49 -23.79 -70.00
N ALA A 7 -9.29 -23.39 -69.07
CA ALA A 7 -9.02 -22.23 -68.21
C ALA A 7 -8.15 -22.66 -67.01
N PRO A 8 -7.09 -21.92 -66.69
CA PRO A 8 -6.29 -22.22 -65.49
C PRO A 8 -6.98 -21.72 -64.23
N ALA A 9 -7.11 -22.62 -63.24
CA ALA A 9 -7.56 -22.28 -61.93
C ALA A 9 -6.55 -21.36 -61.20
N LYS A 10 -7.03 -20.19 -60.80
CA LYS A 10 -6.26 -19.27 -59.97
C LYS A 10 -6.20 -19.83 -58.55
N LEU A 11 -4.98 -20.17 -58.09
CA LEU A 11 -4.73 -20.49 -56.69
C LEU A 11 -4.88 -19.21 -55.86
N LEU A 12 -5.94 -19.20 -55.06
CA LEU A 12 -6.16 -18.17 -54.08
C LEU A 12 -5.26 -18.43 -52.85
N LYS A 13 -4.20 -17.66 -52.70
CA LYS A 13 -3.33 -17.72 -51.52
C LYS A 13 -4.07 -17.06 -50.36
N ILE A 14 -4.57 -17.86 -49.46
CA ILE A 14 -5.15 -17.40 -48.18
C ILE A 14 -3.95 -17.05 -47.28
N VAL A 15 -3.68 -15.78 -47.13
CA VAL A 15 -2.75 -15.26 -46.13
C VAL A 15 -3.55 -15.11 -44.84
N ALA A 16 -3.37 -16.02 -43.91
CA ALA A 16 -3.92 -15.88 -42.59
C ALA A 16 -3.11 -14.85 -41.76
N PRO A 17 -3.71 -13.80 -41.20
CA PRO A 17 -3.02 -12.93 -40.30
C PRO A 17 -2.80 -13.66 -38.97
N LEU A 18 -1.53 -13.81 -38.59
CA LEU A 18 -1.13 -14.23 -37.24
C LEU A 18 -1.51 -13.08 -36.30
N ALA A 19 -2.65 -13.21 -35.61
CA ALA A 19 -3.00 -12.34 -34.51
C ALA A 19 -2.10 -12.72 -33.30
N ALA A 20 -1.05 -11.96 -33.10
CA ALA A 20 -0.24 -12.02 -31.88
C ALA A 20 -1.08 -11.48 -30.72
N VAL A 21 -1.67 -12.38 -29.94
CA VAL A 21 -2.31 -12.03 -28.67
C VAL A 21 -1.20 -11.75 -27.67
N ALA A 22 -0.89 -10.46 -27.48
CA ALA A 22 -0.03 -10.01 -26.41
C ALA A 22 -0.79 -10.21 -25.08
N LEU A 23 -0.46 -11.27 -24.35
CA LEU A 23 -0.89 -11.49 -22.99
C LEU A 23 -0.21 -10.43 -22.10
N LEU A 24 -0.91 -9.33 -21.85
CA LEU A 24 -0.56 -8.36 -20.82
C LEU A 24 -0.70 -9.07 -19.47
N SER A 25 0.40 -9.62 -18.97
CA SER A 25 0.47 -10.12 -17.61
C SER A 25 0.38 -8.92 -16.66
N PHE A 26 -0.82 -8.62 -16.17
CA PHE A 26 -1.00 -7.74 -15.04
C PHE A 26 -0.39 -8.43 -13.82
N SER A 27 0.86 -8.08 -13.50
CA SER A 27 1.46 -8.43 -12.22
C SER A 27 0.67 -7.70 -11.15
N SER A 28 -0.27 -8.39 -10.52
CA SER A 28 -0.93 -7.92 -9.31
C SER A 28 0.15 -7.80 -8.25
N VAL A 29 0.51 -6.56 -7.89
CA VAL A 29 1.28 -6.31 -6.68
C VAL A 29 0.37 -6.73 -5.53
N ALA A 30 0.60 -7.93 -5.00
CA ALA A 30 -0.06 -8.38 -3.80
C ALA A 30 0.48 -7.51 -2.66
N PHE A 31 -0.27 -6.49 -2.26
CA PHE A 31 -0.05 -5.85 -0.97
C PHE A 31 -0.31 -6.90 0.10
N ALA A 32 0.65 -7.09 1.01
CA ALA A 32 0.41 -7.95 2.16
C ALA A 32 -0.82 -7.42 2.91
N GLU A 33 -1.79 -8.29 3.17
CA GLU A 33 -2.98 -7.94 3.94
C GLU A 33 -2.54 -7.47 5.33
N VAL A 34 -3.12 -6.35 5.78
CA VAL A 34 -2.82 -5.78 7.08
C VAL A 34 -3.40 -6.67 8.17
N ASP A 35 -2.55 -7.18 9.05
CA ASP A 35 -2.97 -7.88 10.27
C ASP A 35 -3.29 -6.85 11.35
N ALA A 36 -4.58 -6.49 11.44
CA ALA A 36 -5.06 -5.48 12.38
C ALA A 36 -4.90 -5.92 13.84
N ASP A 37 -5.06 -7.19 14.15
CA ASP A 37 -4.94 -7.71 15.51
C ASP A 37 -3.49 -7.64 16.00
N ALA A 38 -2.55 -8.07 15.17
CA ALA A 38 -1.13 -7.97 15.46
C ALA A 38 -0.67 -6.50 15.59
N ALA A 39 -1.16 -5.61 14.72
CA ALA A 39 -0.85 -4.19 14.79
C ALA A 39 -1.36 -3.55 16.09
N GLN A 40 -2.61 -3.83 16.47
CA GLN A 40 -3.19 -3.32 17.71
C GLN A 40 -2.49 -3.90 18.95
N ALA A 41 -2.11 -5.17 18.93
CA ALA A 41 -1.35 -5.80 20.01
C ALA A 41 0.02 -5.11 20.20
N LEU A 42 0.72 -4.82 19.09
CA LEU A 42 1.99 -4.08 19.13
C LEU A 42 1.80 -2.65 19.65
N ALA A 43 0.75 -1.96 19.21
CA ALA A 43 0.41 -0.63 19.70
C ALA A 43 0.08 -0.62 21.20
N LYS A 44 -0.68 -1.59 21.68
CA LYS A 44 -0.97 -1.75 23.12
C LYS A 44 0.28 -2.00 23.94
N LYS A 45 1.13 -2.95 23.50
CA LYS A 45 2.40 -3.28 24.17
C LYS A 45 3.28 -2.04 24.34
N ASN A 46 3.21 -1.12 23.40
CA ASN A 46 4.04 0.10 23.39
C ASN A 46 3.32 1.34 23.92
N ASP A 47 2.21 1.19 24.61
CA ASP A 47 1.45 2.30 25.21
C ASP A 47 0.96 3.37 24.21
N CYS A 48 0.86 3.06 22.92
CA CYS A 48 0.47 4.03 21.89
C CYS A 48 -0.91 4.64 22.18
N PHE A 49 -1.81 3.85 22.76
CA PHE A 49 -3.17 4.29 23.10
C PHE A 49 -3.26 5.22 24.32
N LYS A 50 -2.14 5.48 25.03
CA LYS A 50 -2.11 6.56 26.02
C LYS A 50 -2.20 7.94 25.36
N CYS A 51 -1.62 8.09 24.17
CA CYS A 51 -1.58 9.34 23.43
C CYS A 51 -2.46 9.37 22.20
N HIS A 52 -2.77 8.24 21.61
CA HIS A 52 -3.59 8.10 20.40
C HIS A 52 -4.88 7.32 20.68
N ALA A 53 -5.88 7.52 19.84
CA ALA A 53 -7.03 6.64 19.69
C ALA A 53 -7.28 6.44 18.18
N ILE A 54 -8.14 5.50 17.82
CA ILE A 54 -8.46 5.24 16.42
C ILE A 54 -9.22 6.42 15.82
N ASP A 55 -10.24 6.90 16.50
CA ASP A 55 -11.24 7.84 15.97
C ASP A 55 -11.28 9.21 16.66
N LYS A 56 -10.63 9.37 17.79
CA LYS A 56 -10.63 10.64 18.54
C LYS A 56 -9.21 11.09 18.88
N THR A 57 -9.02 12.40 18.85
CA THR A 57 -7.80 13.05 19.31
C THR A 57 -7.68 12.94 20.84
N LYS A 58 -6.48 12.64 21.30
CA LYS A 58 -6.07 12.66 22.72
C LYS A 58 -4.90 13.64 22.88
N LYS A 59 -3.79 13.25 23.51
CA LYS A 59 -2.54 14.03 23.52
C LYS A 59 -1.95 14.17 22.12
N GLY A 60 -2.08 13.11 21.32
CA GLY A 60 -1.70 13.07 19.90
C GLY A 60 -2.93 12.92 19.01
N PRO A 61 -2.75 13.01 17.69
CA PRO A 61 -3.81 12.87 16.70
C PRO A 61 -4.42 11.47 16.72
N SER A 62 -5.71 11.36 16.36
CA SER A 62 -6.31 10.04 16.10
C SER A 62 -5.65 9.38 14.89
N TYR A 63 -5.67 8.04 14.82
CA TYR A 63 -5.15 7.33 13.66
C TYR A 63 -5.92 7.66 12.38
N LYS A 64 -7.24 7.86 12.45
CA LYS A 64 -8.04 8.37 11.32
C LYS A 64 -7.57 9.73 10.82
N LYS A 65 -7.18 10.64 11.72
CA LYS A 65 -6.63 11.95 11.34
C LYS A 65 -5.27 11.80 10.65
N VAL A 66 -4.43 10.88 11.15
CA VAL A 66 -3.14 10.56 10.53
C VAL A 66 -3.34 9.98 9.13
N ALA A 67 -4.20 8.97 8.98
CA ALA A 67 -4.51 8.36 7.69
C ALA A 67 -5.06 9.38 6.69
N ALA A 68 -5.99 10.23 7.11
CA ALA A 68 -6.54 11.30 6.27
C ALA A 68 -5.47 12.30 5.80
N LYS A 69 -4.53 12.68 6.69
CA LYS A 69 -3.42 13.58 6.36
C LYS A 69 -2.53 13.03 5.25
N TYR A 70 -2.29 11.72 5.24
CA TYR A 70 -1.41 11.07 4.29
C TYR A 70 -2.14 10.37 3.15
N LYS A 71 -3.45 10.59 3.00
CA LYS A 71 -4.23 10.06 1.88
C LYS A 71 -3.63 10.53 0.55
N GLY A 72 -3.27 9.58 -0.33
CA GLY A 72 -2.57 9.86 -1.58
C GLY A 72 -1.07 10.18 -1.44
N LYS A 73 -0.52 10.13 -0.20
CA LYS A 73 0.87 10.38 0.13
C LYS A 73 1.43 9.28 1.04
N THR A 74 1.11 8.03 0.73
CA THR A 74 1.41 6.88 1.60
C THR A 74 2.89 6.78 1.95
N ALA A 75 3.79 6.95 0.99
CA ALA A 75 5.23 6.89 1.23
C ALA A 75 5.71 7.96 2.23
N GLU A 76 5.18 9.20 2.15
CA GLU A 76 5.48 10.27 3.12
C GLU A 76 4.95 9.91 4.51
N GLY A 77 3.76 9.31 4.58
CA GLY A 77 3.16 8.84 5.83
C GLY A 77 3.97 7.72 6.47
N GLU A 78 4.37 6.73 5.70
CA GLU A 78 5.22 5.63 6.15
C GLU A 78 6.55 6.15 6.74
N GLU A 79 7.25 7.01 6.02
CA GLU A 79 8.52 7.59 6.46
C GLU A 79 8.34 8.37 7.77
N LYS A 80 7.32 9.21 7.84
CA LYS A 80 7.06 10.04 9.02
C LYS A 80 6.71 9.22 10.25
N ILE A 81 5.83 8.21 10.10
CA ILE A 81 5.46 7.34 11.20
C ILE A 81 6.67 6.51 11.64
N LEU A 82 7.39 5.91 10.68
CA LEU A 82 8.60 5.14 10.97
C LEU A 82 9.60 5.97 11.78
N LYS A 83 9.90 7.19 11.34
CA LYS A 83 10.79 8.10 12.06
C LYS A 83 10.30 8.35 13.48
N ASN A 84 9.03 8.64 13.67
CA ASN A 84 8.49 8.94 15.00
C ASN A 84 8.63 7.75 15.96
N ILE A 85 8.25 6.54 15.52
CA ILE A 85 8.24 5.35 16.37
C ILE A 85 9.60 4.68 16.56
N THR A 86 10.61 5.06 15.79
CA THR A 86 11.96 4.46 15.88
C THR A 86 13.03 5.42 16.38
N THR A 87 12.87 6.73 16.22
CA THR A 87 13.87 7.73 16.64
C THR A 87 13.41 8.62 17.78
N GLY A 88 12.12 8.64 18.10
CA GLY A 88 11.56 9.39 19.23
C GLY A 88 11.76 10.90 19.14
N PRO A 89 11.50 11.56 18.01
CA PRO A 89 11.71 13.01 17.92
C PRO A 89 10.73 13.75 18.83
N LYS A 90 11.07 14.99 19.20
CA LYS A 90 10.10 15.89 19.84
C LYS A 90 8.92 16.14 18.90
N VAL A 91 7.74 16.00 19.42
CA VAL A 91 6.48 16.23 18.73
C VAL A 91 5.63 17.21 19.52
N LYS A 92 4.91 18.07 18.80
CA LYS A 92 3.98 19.01 19.41
C LYS A 92 2.67 18.30 19.70
N LEU A 93 2.19 18.40 20.93
CA LEU A 93 0.93 17.84 21.37
C LEU A 93 -0.24 18.79 21.04
N GLU A 94 -1.46 18.28 21.17
CA GLU A 94 -2.68 19.06 20.89
C GLU A 94 -2.86 20.28 21.85
N ASP A 95 -2.31 20.21 23.05
CA ASP A 95 -2.30 21.33 24.02
C ASP A 95 -1.18 22.36 23.77
N GLY A 96 -0.36 22.15 22.74
CA GLY A 96 0.74 23.03 22.36
C GLY A 96 2.06 22.74 23.07
N THR A 97 2.10 21.81 24.03
CA THR A 97 3.35 21.35 24.66
C THR A 97 4.13 20.43 23.73
N GLU A 98 5.36 20.12 24.07
CA GLU A 98 6.23 19.23 23.32
C GLU A 98 6.69 18.07 24.21
N GLU A 99 6.62 16.86 23.67
CA GLU A 99 7.16 15.66 24.31
C GLU A 99 7.97 14.84 23.28
N GLU A 100 8.90 14.02 23.77
CA GLU A 100 9.57 13.03 22.91
C GLU A 100 8.57 11.92 22.56
N HIS A 101 8.51 11.59 21.26
CA HIS A 101 7.64 10.51 20.81
C HIS A 101 8.17 9.17 21.34
N LYS A 102 7.25 8.31 21.77
CA LYS A 102 7.61 6.96 22.25
C LYS A 102 8.29 6.16 21.15
N ILE A 103 9.45 5.59 21.46
CA ILE A 103 10.12 4.59 20.63
C ILE A 103 9.52 3.22 20.95
N ILE A 104 9.14 2.47 19.92
CA ILE A 104 8.55 1.15 20.12
C ILE A 104 9.62 0.09 20.43
N ASP A 105 9.22 -0.87 21.25
CA ASP A 105 10.02 -2.04 21.61
C ASP A 105 9.80 -3.16 20.57
N SER A 106 10.19 -2.92 19.35
CA SER A 106 10.23 -3.91 18.27
C SER A 106 11.31 -3.52 17.28
N LYS A 107 12.07 -4.52 16.84
CA LYS A 107 13.06 -4.39 15.76
C LYS A 107 12.71 -5.25 14.55
N ASP A 108 11.56 -5.92 14.58
CA ASP A 108 11.05 -6.70 13.46
C ASP A 108 10.48 -5.76 12.40
N PRO A 109 11.11 -5.65 11.22
CA PRO A 109 10.65 -4.74 10.17
C PRO A 109 9.26 -5.10 9.62
N LYS A 110 8.87 -6.37 9.66
CA LYS A 110 7.54 -6.80 9.23
C LYS A 110 6.46 -6.34 10.21
N ALA A 111 6.70 -6.50 11.51
CA ALA A 111 5.77 -6.03 12.54
C ALA A 111 5.64 -4.50 12.54
N ILE A 112 6.77 -3.80 12.35
CA ILE A 112 6.78 -2.34 12.23
C ILE A 112 5.99 -1.88 11.00
N LYS A 113 6.24 -2.49 9.84
CA LYS A 113 5.51 -2.15 8.62
C LYS A 113 4.03 -2.43 8.76
N ASN A 114 3.64 -3.57 9.31
CA ASN A 114 2.24 -3.90 9.55
C ASN A 114 1.54 -2.87 10.46
N LEU A 115 2.22 -2.40 11.52
CA LEU A 115 1.70 -1.35 12.38
C LEU A 115 1.49 -0.04 11.61
N ILE A 116 2.45 0.36 10.78
CA ILE A 116 2.37 1.59 9.97
C ILE A 116 1.22 1.49 8.96
N ASP A 117 1.15 0.38 8.23
CA ASP A 117 0.11 0.13 7.24
C ASP A 117 -1.29 0.14 7.90
N TRP A 118 -1.41 -0.47 9.09
CA TRP A 118 -2.64 -0.44 9.86
C TRP A 118 -3.04 0.99 10.27
N ILE A 119 -2.11 1.80 10.75
CA ILE A 119 -2.38 3.21 11.10
C ILE A 119 -2.86 3.99 9.88
N LEU A 120 -2.22 3.79 8.72
CA LEU A 120 -2.56 4.49 7.48
C LEU A 120 -3.87 3.98 6.84
N SER A 121 -4.36 2.83 7.25
CA SER A 121 -5.61 2.23 6.75
C SER A 121 -6.87 2.67 7.53
N GLN A 122 -6.77 3.48 8.58
CA GLN A 122 -7.89 3.88 9.44
C GLN A 122 -8.88 4.87 8.79
#